data_692bace447494f40b75316f54224a2ec
#
_entry.id   692bace447494f40b75316f54224a2ec
#
_cell.length_a   1.000
_cell.length_b   1.000
_cell.length_c   1.000
_cell.angle_alpha   90.00
_cell.angle_beta   90.00
_cell.angle_gamma   90.00
#
_symmetry.space_group_name_H-M   'P 1'
#
loop_
_entity.id
_entity.type
_entity.pdbx_description
1 polymer ?
#
loop_
_entity_poly.entity_id
_entity_poly.type
_entity_poly.pdbx_seq_one_letter_code
_entity_poly.pdbx_strand_id
1 'polypeptide(L)'
;MTPSDFIWQGFEQGKKDGYTEWPIEGESLFTYCGKPLPYMPFCYQHPIYGQVMKEEAKRTKNMLCSRKVFDDSENAHPITEDEFIKVENIKGKLLLIGADDDVLWDTSKYIHLMEKRLNEKKHDCTVEVYTYEHGTHFVFPQSLMKMMLPIGHNLFVKLAFADAKKFSKECLATRVDIDLRVRNTINKWVE
;
A
#
# COMPACT_ATOMS: atom_id res chain seq x y z
N MET A 1 3.26 5.68 3.64
CA MET A 1 3.24 4.43 2.84
C MET A 1 1.80 4.00 2.70
N THR A 2 1.46 3.40 1.59
CA THR A 2 0.15 2.81 1.31
C THR A 2 0.07 1.45 2.00
N PRO A 3 -0.50 1.35 3.19
CA PRO A 3 -0.47 0.12 3.96
C PRO A 3 -1.53 -0.88 3.49
N SER A 4 -1.27 -2.16 3.71
CA SER A 4 -2.30 -3.16 3.97
C SER A 4 -2.35 -3.45 5.47
N ASP A 5 -3.42 -4.02 5.94
CA ASP A 5 -3.55 -4.46 7.34
C ASP A 5 -3.14 -5.92 7.56
N PHE A 6 -2.70 -6.60 6.50
CA PHE A 6 -2.20 -7.97 6.52
C PHE A 6 -0.95 -8.13 5.65
N ILE A 7 -0.26 -9.26 5.82
CA ILE A 7 0.87 -9.67 4.99
C ILE A 7 0.35 -10.53 3.84
N TRP A 8 0.90 -10.35 2.64
CA TRP A 8 0.57 -11.16 1.47
C TRP A 8 1.77 -11.96 0.96
N GLN A 9 1.52 -12.85 0.01
CA GLN A 9 2.57 -13.63 -0.64
C GLN A 9 3.45 -12.79 -1.57
N GLY A 10 4.60 -13.34 -1.93
CA GLY A 10 5.45 -12.79 -2.98
C GLY A 10 4.82 -12.87 -4.36
N PHE A 11 5.28 -12.01 -5.27
CA PHE A 11 4.79 -11.91 -6.64
C PHE A 11 5.66 -12.63 -7.68
N GLU A 12 6.88 -13.00 -7.30
CA GLU A 12 7.87 -13.45 -8.28
C GLU A 12 7.96 -14.96 -8.38
N GLN A 13 8.22 -15.47 -9.57
CA GLN A 13 8.49 -16.88 -9.81
C GLN A 13 9.91 -17.32 -9.45
N GLY A 14 10.64 -16.53 -8.66
CA GLY A 14 11.96 -16.90 -8.22
C GLY A 14 12.99 -16.92 -9.35
N LYS A 15 13.14 -15.82 -10.09
CA LYS A 15 14.36 -15.60 -10.88
C LYS A 15 15.50 -15.42 -9.90
N LYS A 16 16.25 -16.48 -9.71
CA LYS A 16 17.57 -16.42 -9.08
C LYS A 16 18.53 -15.80 -10.09
N ASP A 17 18.56 -14.48 -10.17
CA ASP A 17 19.56 -13.76 -10.98
C ASP A 17 20.91 -13.61 -10.26
N GLY A 18 21.02 -14.18 -9.06
CA GLY A 18 22.20 -14.09 -8.21
C GLY A 18 22.36 -12.75 -7.47
N TYR A 19 21.46 -11.79 -7.69
CA TYR A 19 21.54 -10.45 -7.07
C TYR A 19 20.33 -10.12 -6.20
N THR A 20 19.18 -10.69 -6.49
CA THR A 20 17.95 -10.40 -5.75
C THR A 20 17.20 -11.68 -5.46
N GLU A 21 17.09 -12.03 -4.20
CA GLU A 21 16.13 -13.01 -3.71
C GLU A 21 14.80 -12.30 -3.50
N TRP A 22 13.97 -12.27 -4.51
CA TRP A 22 12.59 -11.80 -4.39
C TRP A 22 11.74 -12.85 -3.70
N PRO A 23 10.75 -12.46 -2.88
CA PRO A 23 9.78 -13.39 -2.33
C PRO A 23 9.10 -14.17 -3.44
N ILE A 24 9.19 -15.48 -3.37
CA ILE A 24 8.68 -16.40 -4.40
C ILE A 24 7.16 -16.49 -4.24
N GLU A 25 6.46 -16.71 -5.34
CA GLU A 25 5.04 -17.03 -5.34
C GLU A 25 4.75 -18.23 -4.44
N GLY A 26 3.74 -18.10 -3.56
CA GLY A 26 3.41 -19.11 -2.56
C GLY A 26 4.31 -19.08 -1.33
N GLU A 27 5.18 -18.07 -1.19
CA GLU A 27 5.95 -17.78 0.02
C GLU A 27 5.54 -16.42 0.59
N SER A 28 5.78 -16.22 1.90
CA SER A 28 5.52 -14.94 2.54
C SER A 28 6.37 -13.82 1.97
N LEU A 29 5.78 -12.63 1.78
CA LEU A 29 6.52 -11.43 1.40
C LEU A 29 7.60 -11.06 2.44
N PHE A 30 7.39 -11.40 3.71
CA PHE A 30 8.28 -11.03 4.81
C PHE A 30 8.68 -12.23 5.67
N THR A 31 9.91 -12.16 6.17
CA THR A 31 10.44 -13.10 7.18
C THR A 31 10.85 -12.36 8.44
N TYR A 32 10.75 -13.02 9.59
CA TYR A 32 11.27 -12.55 10.85
C TYR A 32 12.18 -13.61 11.46
N CYS A 33 13.42 -13.26 11.78
CA CYS A 33 14.44 -14.20 12.26
C CYS A 33 14.57 -15.46 11.38
N GLY A 34 14.53 -15.28 10.05
CA GLY A 34 14.64 -16.36 9.06
C GLY A 34 13.41 -17.25 8.92
N LYS A 35 12.30 -16.95 9.59
CA LYS A 35 11.04 -17.66 9.48
C LYS A 35 10.03 -16.83 8.71
N PRO A 36 9.28 -17.41 7.74
CA PRO A 36 8.21 -16.70 7.05
C PRO A 36 7.12 -16.27 8.04
N LEU A 37 6.63 -15.05 7.88
CA LEU A 37 5.45 -14.60 8.62
C LEU A 37 4.18 -15.18 7.98
N PRO A 38 3.11 -15.43 8.75
CA PRO A 38 1.81 -15.80 8.20
C PRO A 38 1.35 -14.75 7.19
N TYR A 39 0.72 -15.19 6.09
CA TYR A 39 0.39 -14.31 4.98
C TYR A 39 -0.86 -14.78 4.23
N MET A 40 -1.55 -13.88 3.60
CA MET A 40 -2.66 -14.13 2.68
C MET A 40 -2.10 -14.63 1.34
N PRO A 41 -2.43 -15.85 0.89
CA PRO A 41 -2.08 -16.33 -0.43
C PRO A 41 -2.98 -15.69 -1.49
N PHE A 42 -2.43 -15.47 -2.69
CA PHE A 42 -3.26 -15.05 -3.82
C PHE A 42 -4.07 -16.22 -4.37
N CYS A 43 -5.33 -15.95 -4.75
CA CYS A 43 -6.17 -16.94 -5.43
C CYS A 43 -5.74 -17.20 -6.88
N TYR A 44 -4.94 -16.31 -7.45
CA TYR A 44 -4.36 -16.46 -8.77
C TYR A 44 -2.87 -16.77 -8.66
N GLN A 45 -2.41 -17.73 -9.47
CA GLN A 45 -0.99 -18.05 -9.61
C GLN A 45 -0.44 -17.46 -10.91
N HIS A 46 0.88 -17.34 -11.00
CA HIS A 46 1.55 -16.92 -12.23
C HIS A 46 1.25 -17.91 -13.39
N PRO A 47 1.00 -17.44 -14.62
CA PRO A 47 0.98 -16.01 -15.04
C PRO A 47 -0.40 -15.35 -14.91
N ILE A 48 -1.39 -16.02 -14.31
CA ILE A 48 -2.81 -15.60 -14.34
C ILE A 48 -2.99 -14.26 -13.62
N TYR A 49 -2.39 -14.08 -12.43
CA TYR A 49 -2.50 -12.78 -11.73
C TYR A 49 -1.98 -11.62 -12.57
N GLY A 50 -0.89 -11.83 -13.31
CA GLY A 50 -0.34 -10.82 -14.23
C GLY A 50 -1.28 -10.53 -15.42
N GLN A 51 -2.02 -11.52 -15.90
CA GLN A 51 -3.05 -11.32 -16.93
C GLN A 51 -4.23 -10.51 -16.38
N VAL A 52 -4.73 -10.88 -15.19
CA VAL A 52 -5.80 -10.14 -14.50
C VAL A 52 -5.40 -8.67 -14.29
N MET A 53 -4.21 -8.41 -13.76
CA MET A 53 -3.69 -7.05 -13.58
C MET A 53 -3.65 -6.26 -14.89
N LYS A 54 -3.22 -6.89 -15.98
CA LYS A 54 -3.10 -6.28 -17.31
C LYS A 54 -4.46 -5.95 -17.93
N GLU A 55 -5.42 -6.85 -17.77
CA GLU A 55 -6.79 -6.65 -18.22
C GLU A 55 -7.48 -5.51 -17.45
N GLU A 56 -7.34 -5.49 -16.12
CA GLU A 56 -7.87 -4.43 -15.27
C GLU A 56 -7.21 -3.08 -15.56
N ALA A 57 -5.91 -3.04 -15.73
CA ALA A 57 -5.17 -1.83 -16.12
C ALA A 57 -5.70 -1.27 -17.45
N LYS A 58 -5.93 -2.13 -18.44
CA LYS A 58 -6.52 -1.74 -19.73
C LYS A 58 -7.96 -1.26 -19.58
N ARG A 59 -8.80 -1.99 -18.82
CA ARG A 59 -10.20 -1.65 -18.60
C ARG A 59 -10.36 -0.31 -17.89
N THR A 60 -9.54 -0.04 -16.88
CA THR A 60 -9.56 1.17 -16.05
C THR A 60 -8.70 2.31 -16.61
N LYS A 61 -7.98 2.09 -17.72
CA LYS A 61 -7.05 3.05 -18.34
C LYS A 61 -5.93 3.50 -17.40
N ASN A 62 -5.52 2.62 -16.50
CA ASN A 62 -4.35 2.79 -15.66
C ASN A 62 -3.14 2.07 -16.27
N MET A 63 -1.94 2.49 -15.94
CA MET A 63 -0.72 1.79 -16.34
C MET A 63 -0.57 0.46 -15.57
N LEU A 64 -1.01 0.45 -14.31
CA LEU A 64 -1.01 -0.71 -13.42
C LEU A 64 -2.31 -0.71 -12.60
N CYS A 65 -2.90 -1.90 -12.43
CA CYS A 65 -4.07 -2.10 -11.57
C CYS A 65 -4.03 -3.53 -11.01
N SER A 66 -3.86 -3.67 -9.71
CA SER A 66 -3.83 -4.97 -9.01
C SER A 66 -5.00 -5.16 -8.03
N ARG A 67 -5.85 -4.15 -7.87
CA ARG A 67 -6.98 -4.15 -6.92
C ARG A 67 -7.78 -5.45 -6.98
N LYS A 68 -8.15 -5.89 -8.19
CA LYS A 68 -8.93 -7.12 -8.37
C LYS A 68 -8.22 -8.37 -7.85
N VAL A 69 -6.89 -8.46 -7.97
CA VAL A 69 -6.12 -9.61 -7.46
C VAL A 69 -6.22 -9.66 -5.94
N PHE A 70 -6.12 -8.53 -5.26
CA PHE A 70 -6.27 -8.44 -3.80
C PHE A 70 -7.70 -8.75 -3.36
N ASP A 71 -8.70 -8.09 -3.94
CA ASP A 71 -10.10 -8.25 -3.59
C ASP A 71 -10.57 -9.72 -3.77
N ASP A 72 -10.22 -10.34 -4.90
CA ASP A 72 -10.58 -11.74 -5.18
C ASP A 72 -9.85 -12.69 -4.22
N SER A 73 -8.60 -12.39 -3.87
CA SER A 73 -7.82 -13.22 -2.94
C SER A 73 -8.35 -13.15 -1.52
N GLU A 74 -8.70 -11.96 -1.02
CA GLU A 74 -9.34 -11.80 0.28
C GLU A 74 -10.71 -12.53 0.35
N ASN A 75 -11.47 -12.51 -0.75
CA ASN A 75 -12.73 -13.25 -0.84
C ASN A 75 -12.52 -14.76 -0.83
N ALA A 76 -11.46 -15.26 -1.45
CA ALA A 76 -11.13 -16.67 -1.51
C ALA A 76 -10.46 -17.17 -0.23
N HIS A 77 -9.70 -16.31 0.44
CA HIS A 77 -8.98 -16.59 1.68
C HIS A 77 -9.27 -15.50 2.73
N PRO A 78 -10.32 -15.66 3.54
CA PRO A 78 -10.58 -14.73 4.65
C PRO A 78 -9.37 -14.63 5.58
N ILE A 79 -8.91 -13.39 5.80
CA ILE A 79 -7.70 -13.13 6.57
C ILE A 79 -7.83 -13.65 8.01
N THR A 80 -6.85 -14.42 8.46
CA THR A 80 -6.80 -14.96 9.81
C THR A 80 -6.10 -13.99 10.78
N GLU A 81 -6.34 -14.18 12.08
CA GLU A 81 -5.73 -13.30 13.10
C GLU A 81 -4.19 -13.28 13.03
N ASP A 82 -3.55 -14.39 12.65
CA ASP A 82 -2.09 -14.46 12.58
C ASP A 82 -1.50 -13.74 11.36
N GLU A 83 -2.30 -13.54 10.31
CA GLU A 83 -1.89 -12.86 9.08
C GLU A 83 -1.99 -11.33 9.20
N PHE A 84 -2.78 -10.82 10.15
CA PHE A 84 -2.89 -9.39 10.39
C PHE A 84 -1.60 -8.77 10.92
N ILE A 85 -1.29 -7.59 10.44
CA ILE A 85 -0.26 -6.73 11.04
C ILE A 85 -0.75 -6.26 12.41
N LYS A 86 -0.02 -6.60 13.46
CA LYS A 86 -0.38 -6.30 14.86
C LYS A 86 -0.06 -4.83 15.19
N VAL A 87 -0.82 -3.91 14.59
CA VAL A 87 -0.63 -2.46 14.78
C VAL A 87 -0.76 -2.03 16.24
N GLU A 88 -1.52 -2.75 17.05
CA GLU A 88 -1.65 -2.53 18.50
C GLU A 88 -0.34 -2.74 19.29
N ASN A 89 0.63 -3.45 18.72
CA ASN A 89 1.94 -3.66 19.33
C ASN A 89 2.94 -2.52 19.03
N ILE A 90 2.58 -1.59 18.14
CA ILE A 90 3.42 -0.43 17.81
C ILE A 90 3.44 0.52 19.01
N LYS A 91 4.63 1.03 19.33
CA LYS A 91 4.82 2.06 20.36
C LYS A 91 5.20 3.39 19.73
N GLY A 92 4.77 4.49 20.35
CA GLY A 92 5.07 5.83 19.86
C GLY A 92 3.98 6.40 18.95
N LYS A 93 4.35 6.96 17.79
CA LYS A 93 3.41 7.60 16.86
C LYS A 93 3.18 6.74 15.63
N LEU A 94 1.91 6.56 15.27
CA LEU A 94 1.47 5.85 14.07
C LEU A 94 0.69 6.83 13.18
N LEU A 95 1.19 7.02 11.97
CA LEU A 95 0.57 7.85 10.95
C LEU A 95 0.13 6.96 9.79
N LEU A 96 -1.18 6.78 9.63
CA LEU A 96 -1.81 6.00 8.57
C LEU A 96 -2.29 6.94 7.47
N ILE A 97 -1.85 6.71 6.25
CA ILE A 97 -2.17 7.56 5.09
C ILE A 97 -2.56 6.67 3.92
N GLY A 98 -3.69 6.96 3.28
CA GLY A 98 -4.19 6.25 2.10
C GLY A 98 -5.06 7.11 1.20
N ALA A 99 -5.54 6.52 0.11
CA ALA A 99 -6.45 7.16 -0.82
C ALA A 99 -7.58 6.23 -1.24
N ASP A 100 -8.77 6.80 -1.46
CA ASP A 100 -9.96 6.07 -1.87
C ASP A 100 -9.86 5.60 -3.34
N ASP A 101 -9.11 6.36 -4.16
CA ASP A 101 -8.87 6.09 -5.58
C ASP A 101 -7.64 5.20 -5.85
N ASP A 102 -7.12 4.50 -4.83
CA ASP A 102 -6.02 3.55 -4.99
C ASP A 102 -6.48 2.31 -5.78
N VAL A 103 -5.88 2.09 -6.95
CA VAL A 103 -6.19 0.98 -7.84
C VAL A 103 -5.23 -0.21 -7.73
N LEU A 104 -4.21 -0.13 -6.86
CA LEU A 104 -3.31 -1.25 -6.61
C LEU A 104 -3.89 -2.16 -5.52
N TRP A 105 -4.34 -1.59 -4.41
CA TRP A 105 -5.12 -2.25 -3.36
C TRP A 105 -5.90 -1.21 -2.54
N ASP A 106 -6.86 -1.65 -1.72
CA ASP A 106 -7.75 -0.75 -0.97
C ASP A 106 -7.08 -0.15 0.26
N THR A 107 -6.21 0.83 0.06
CA THR A 107 -5.50 1.46 1.17
C THR A 107 -6.43 2.13 2.17
N SER A 108 -7.52 2.72 1.72
CA SER A 108 -8.52 3.36 2.59
C SER A 108 -9.23 2.33 3.48
N LYS A 109 -9.70 1.23 2.89
CA LYS A 109 -10.29 0.09 3.63
C LYS A 109 -9.34 -0.44 4.70
N TYR A 110 -8.10 -0.71 4.32
CA TYR A 110 -7.11 -1.29 5.24
C TYR A 110 -6.75 -0.34 6.39
N ILE A 111 -6.68 0.95 6.13
CA ILE A 111 -6.47 1.97 7.16
C ILE A 111 -7.62 1.96 8.16
N HIS A 112 -8.87 1.93 7.69
CA HIS A 112 -10.02 1.88 8.58
C HIS A 112 -10.10 0.56 9.36
N LEU A 113 -9.65 -0.56 8.80
CA LEU A 113 -9.54 -1.82 9.53
C LEU A 113 -8.47 -1.76 10.64
N MET A 114 -7.31 -1.14 10.35
CA MET A 114 -6.29 -0.89 11.38
C MET A 114 -6.79 0.06 12.49
N GLU A 115 -7.49 1.13 12.12
CA GLU A 115 -8.10 2.07 13.08
C GLU A 115 -9.13 1.35 13.95
N LYS A 116 -10.01 0.55 13.35
CA LYS A 116 -10.97 -0.29 14.09
C LYS A 116 -10.25 -1.22 15.07
N ARG A 117 -9.20 -1.92 14.61
CA ARG A 117 -8.41 -2.82 15.47
C ARG A 117 -7.79 -2.07 16.65
N LEU A 118 -7.26 -0.88 16.44
CA LEU A 118 -6.71 -0.04 17.52
C LEU A 118 -7.80 0.41 18.51
N ASN A 119 -9.01 0.71 18.03
CA ASN A 119 -10.13 1.05 18.92
C ASN A 119 -10.62 -0.14 19.78
N GLU A 120 -10.45 -1.36 19.30
CA GLU A 120 -10.89 -2.59 19.98
C GLU A 120 -9.80 -3.20 20.88
N LYS A 121 -8.53 -2.92 20.62
CA LYS A 121 -7.39 -3.49 21.35
C LYS A 121 -6.63 -2.42 22.13
N LYS A 122 -6.16 -2.80 23.31
CA LYS A 122 -5.29 -1.92 24.10
C LYS A 122 -3.96 -1.69 23.35
N HIS A 123 -3.55 -0.44 23.22
CA HIS A 123 -2.30 -0.04 22.60
C HIS A 123 -1.68 1.17 23.30
N ASP A 124 -0.38 1.38 23.08
CA ASP A 124 0.40 2.48 23.65
C ASP A 124 0.82 3.53 22.59
N CYS A 125 0.31 3.43 21.36
CA CYS A 125 0.63 4.39 20.30
C CYS A 125 -0.36 5.54 20.23
N THR A 126 0.10 6.72 19.81
CA THR A 126 -0.77 7.79 19.33
C THR A 126 -1.01 7.64 17.84
N VAL A 127 -2.25 7.74 17.40
CA VAL A 127 -2.66 7.42 16.03
C VAL A 127 -3.20 8.67 15.35
N GLU A 128 -2.71 8.91 14.13
CA GLU A 128 -3.27 9.89 13.20
C GLU A 128 -3.66 9.17 11.90
N VAL A 129 -4.88 9.38 11.44
CA VAL A 129 -5.44 8.71 10.24
C VAL A 129 -5.85 9.77 9.22
N TYR A 130 -5.40 9.60 7.99
CA TYR A 130 -5.72 10.47 6.87
C TYR A 130 -6.03 9.65 5.62
N THR A 131 -7.26 9.76 5.14
CA THR A 131 -7.67 9.25 3.83
C THR A 131 -8.01 10.41 2.91
N TYR A 132 -7.70 10.25 1.63
CA TYR A 132 -7.88 11.27 0.61
C TYR A 132 -8.72 10.71 -0.53
N GLU A 133 -9.71 11.46 -0.98
CA GLU A 133 -10.53 11.09 -2.13
C GLU A 133 -9.67 10.93 -3.40
N HIS A 134 -8.68 11.81 -3.57
CA HIS A 134 -7.78 11.83 -4.73
C HIS A 134 -6.32 11.82 -4.30
N GLY A 135 -5.68 10.69 -4.41
CA GLY A 135 -4.27 10.52 -4.06
C GLY A 135 -3.59 9.45 -4.91
N THR A 136 -4.40 8.54 -5.47
CA THR A 136 -3.95 7.32 -6.15
C THR A 136 -3.08 6.45 -5.23
N HIS A 137 -2.38 5.48 -5.77
CA HIS A 137 -1.39 4.72 -5.01
C HIS A 137 -0.17 5.57 -4.58
N PHE A 138 0.06 6.73 -5.20
CA PHE A 138 1.19 7.61 -4.89
C PHE A 138 0.86 8.67 -3.82
N VAL A 139 0.24 8.24 -2.72
CA VAL A 139 0.03 9.06 -1.51
C VAL A 139 1.32 9.20 -0.71
N PHE A 140 2.39 9.65 -1.37
CA PHE A 140 3.70 9.92 -0.77
C PHE A 140 3.91 11.41 -0.53
N PRO A 141 4.75 11.79 0.44
CA PRO A 141 5.20 13.17 0.57
C PRO A 141 5.73 13.73 -0.76
N GLN A 142 5.33 14.96 -1.11
CA GLN A 142 5.77 15.59 -2.36
C GLN A 142 7.30 15.72 -2.45
N SER A 143 7.97 15.92 -1.33
CA SER A 143 9.43 15.93 -1.26
C SER A 143 10.05 14.57 -1.60
N LEU A 144 9.44 13.47 -1.16
CA LEU A 144 9.87 12.11 -1.49
C LEU A 144 9.70 11.84 -3.00
N MET A 145 8.56 12.25 -3.58
CA MET A 145 8.33 12.12 -5.02
C MET A 145 9.38 12.90 -5.85
N LYS A 146 9.76 14.11 -5.41
CA LYS A 146 10.82 14.88 -6.04
C LYS A 146 12.20 14.24 -5.88
N MET A 147 12.45 13.56 -4.77
CA MET A 147 13.71 12.86 -4.54
C MET A 147 13.81 11.60 -5.44
N MET A 148 12.75 10.84 -5.56
CA MET A 148 12.71 9.62 -6.39
C MET A 148 12.75 9.94 -7.90
N LEU A 149 12.02 10.97 -8.31
CA LEU A 149 11.91 11.44 -9.69
C LEU A 149 12.07 12.97 -9.72
N PRO A 150 13.29 13.48 -9.75
CA PRO A 150 13.55 14.92 -9.69
C PRO A 150 12.85 15.72 -10.77
N ILE A 151 12.72 15.14 -11.97
CA ILE A 151 12.07 15.73 -13.13
C ILE A 151 10.90 14.84 -13.57
N GLY A 152 9.74 15.46 -13.80
CA GLY A 152 8.58 14.76 -14.40
C GLY A 152 7.73 13.92 -13.45
N HIS A 153 7.98 13.90 -12.12
CA HIS A 153 7.20 13.11 -11.17
C HIS A 153 5.68 13.35 -11.26
N ASN A 154 5.24 14.60 -11.44
CA ASN A 154 3.83 14.91 -11.60
C ASN A 154 3.27 14.39 -12.93
N LEU A 155 4.06 14.42 -14.01
CA LEU A 155 3.68 13.87 -15.30
C LEU A 155 3.61 12.34 -15.21
N PHE A 156 4.56 11.71 -14.55
CA PHE A 156 4.56 10.26 -14.33
C PHE A 156 3.28 9.79 -13.63
N VAL A 157 2.90 10.44 -12.51
CA VAL A 157 1.67 10.08 -11.79
C VAL A 157 0.42 10.24 -12.67
N LYS A 158 0.35 11.31 -13.50
CA LYS A 158 -0.75 11.52 -14.46
C LYS A 158 -0.80 10.47 -15.56
N LEU A 159 0.33 9.94 -15.97
CA LEU A 159 0.39 8.88 -16.99
C LEU A 159 0.08 7.51 -16.38
N ALA A 160 0.47 7.29 -15.12
CA ALA A 160 0.27 6.03 -14.43
C ALA A 160 -1.20 5.78 -14.05
N PHE A 161 -1.94 6.83 -13.68
CA PHE A 161 -3.29 6.69 -13.12
C PHE A 161 -4.30 7.60 -13.80
N ALA A 162 -5.45 7.02 -14.19
CA ALA A 162 -6.53 7.71 -14.86
C ALA A 162 -7.11 8.85 -13.99
N ASP A 163 -7.27 8.60 -12.69
CA ASP A 163 -7.78 9.61 -11.75
C ASP A 163 -6.77 10.72 -11.51
N ALA A 164 -5.47 10.44 -11.45
CA ALA A 164 -4.46 11.48 -11.39
C ALA A 164 -4.41 12.35 -12.65
N LYS A 165 -4.82 11.84 -13.79
CA LYS A 165 -4.99 12.64 -15.01
C LYS A 165 -6.20 13.57 -14.90
N LYS A 166 -7.32 13.08 -14.36
CA LYS A 166 -8.57 13.81 -14.20
C LYS A 166 -8.50 14.83 -13.06
N PHE A 167 -7.98 14.42 -11.91
CA PHE A 167 -7.91 15.19 -10.65
C PHE A 167 -6.47 15.58 -10.28
N SER A 168 -5.72 16.09 -11.26
CA SER A 168 -4.29 16.29 -11.11
C SER A 168 -3.89 17.37 -10.09
N LYS A 169 -4.75 18.37 -9.87
CA LYS A 169 -4.53 19.41 -8.85
C LYS A 169 -4.78 18.86 -7.45
N GLU A 170 -5.84 18.10 -7.30
CA GLU A 170 -6.25 17.44 -6.06
C GLU A 170 -5.19 16.41 -5.63
N CYS A 171 -4.73 15.54 -6.52
CA CYS A 171 -3.64 14.60 -6.24
C CYS A 171 -2.33 15.31 -5.87
N LEU A 172 -2.03 16.48 -6.45
CA LEU A 172 -0.87 17.26 -6.04
C LEU A 172 -1.08 17.88 -4.65
N ALA A 173 -2.26 18.44 -4.38
CA ALA A 173 -2.61 19.01 -3.08
C ALA A 173 -2.51 17.95 -1.98
N THR A 174 -3.03 16.73 -2.24
CA THR A 174 -2.88 15.57 -1.36
C THR A 174 -1.42 15.31 -1.01
N ARG A 175 -0.52 15.22 -1.98
CA ARG A 175 0.90 14.97 -1.71
C ARG A 175 1.60 16.11 -0.95
N VAL A 176 1.19 17.36 -1.18
CA VAL A 176 1.69 18.52 -0.44
C VAL A 176 1.22 18.49 1.01
N ASP A 177 -0.06 18.17 1.24
CA ASP A 177 -0.60 18.04 2.60
C ASP A 177 0.07 16.87 3.36
N ILE A 178 0.25 15.74 2.71
CA ILE A 178 0.99 14.61 3.29
C ILE A 178 2.43 15.00 3.67
N ASP A 179 3.12 15.78 2.83
CA ASP A 179 4.48 16.28 3.13
C ASP A 179 4.49 17.11 4.42
N LEU A 180 3.52 18.00 4.59
CA LEU A 180 3.36 18.81 5.79
C LEU A 180 3.05 17.95 7.03
N ARG A 181 2.15 17.00 6.92
CA ARG A 181 1.77 16.10 8.03
C ARG A 181 2.94 15.25 8.49
N VAL A 182 3.64 14.61 7.56
CA VAL A 182 4.80 13.77 7.87
C VAL A 182 5.89 14.61 8.55
N ARG A 183 6.21 15.80 8.03
CA ARG A 183 7.19 16.71 8.64
C ARG A 183 6.78 17.14 10.04
N ASN A 184 5.51 17.54 10.23
CA ASN A 184 5.01 17.96 11.53
C ASN A 184 5.04 16.80 12.54
N THR A 185 4.71 15.58 12.11
CA THR A 185 4.75 14.39 12.99
C THR A 185 6.19 14.08 13.40
N ILE A 186 7.14 14.14 12.47
CA ILE A 186 8.57 13.92 12.77
C ILE A 186 9.10 15.03 13.71
N ASN A 187 8.82 16.30 13.43
CA ASN A 187 9.28 17.39 14.28
C ASN A 187 8.78 17.25 15.71
N LYS A 188 7.48 16.98 15.90
CA LYS A 188 6.89 16.74 17.22
C LYS A 188 7.42 15.50 17.93
N TRP A 189 8.06 14.59 17.19
CA TRP A 189 8.62 13.37 17.77
C TRP A 189 10.05 13.57 18.29
N VAL A 190 10.79 14.49 17.71
CA VAL A 190 12.19 14.80 18.09
C VAL A 190 12.31 15.93 19.12
N GLU A 191 11.22 16.67 19.40
CA GLU A 191 11.10 17.58 20.54
C GLU A 191 10.84 16.83 21.85
#